data_c0a771a4e72efaccf8f01a7e7f78dc9a
#
_entry.id   c0a771a4e72efaccf8f01a7e7f78dc9a
#
_cell.length_a   1.000
_cell.length_b   1.000
_cell.length_c   1.000
_cell.angle_alpha   90.00
_cell.angle_beta   90.00
_cell.angle_gamma   90.00
#
_symmetry.space_group_name_H-M   'P 1'
#
loop_
_entity.id
_entity.type
_entity.pdbx_description
1 polymer ?
#
loop_
_entity_poly.entity_id
_entity_poly.type
_entity_poly.pdbx_seq_one_letter_code
_entity_poly.pdbx_strand_id
1 'polypeptide(L)'
;MDNELIKSKHRVNQFGEVYTPENIVNEMLDLVKDESYKIESTFLEPSCGNGNFLVKILERKLETASKLDMQVYARYVFVSVTSIYAIDIIKDNIRQAKDRLLEVIRREYSIKMGTVVPESLLRSLKFILDTNIIWGDSIAGIRQDNGQGIVIAEWKLAGDTVYRKDYSFISLCNRLGCVVEQEYEPINFNEVYNIKKKKSSDKLFEEFDF
;
A
#
# COMPACT_ATOMS: atom_id res chain seq x y z
N MET A 1 4.35 9.72 -26.42
CA MET A 1 5.63 9.51 -25.71
C MET A 1 5.70 8.03 -25.41
N ASP A 2 6.55 7.33 -26.14
CA ASP A 2 6.76 5.90 -25.91
C ASP A 2 7.34 5.73 -24.49
N ASN A 3 6.51 5.24 -23.58
CA ASN A 3 6.99 4.74 -22.29
C ASN A 3 7.94 3.59 -22.61
N GLU A 4 9.24 3.77 -22.41
CA GLU A 4 10.21 2.71 -22.61
C GLU A 4 9.79 1.50 -21.75
N LEU A 5 9.38 0.42 -22.43
CA LEU A 5 8.93 -0.82 -21.77
C LEU A 5 10.06 -1.51 -21.01
N ILE A 6 11.29 -1.10 -21.26
CA ILE A 6 12.50 -1.61 -20.61
C ILE A 6 13.45 -0.46 -20.25
N LYS A 7 14.01 -0.47 -19.05
CA LYS A 7 15.06 0.48 -18.67
C LYS A 7 16.42 0.13 -19.26
N SER A 8 16.74 -1.16 -19.34
CA SER A 8 17.98 -1.65 -19.95
C SER A 8 17.91 -3.14 -20.25
N LYS A 9 18.67 -3.61 -21.24
CA LYS A 9 18.83 -5.04 -21.55
C LYS A 9 19.41 -5.84 -20.37
N HIS A 10 20.28 -5.24 -19.58
CA HIS A 10 20.84 -5.86 -18.38
C HIS A 10 19.76 -6.20 -17.35
N ARG A 11 18.83 -5.28 -17.10
CA ARG A 11 17.72 -5.47 -16.13
C ARG A 11 16.73 -6.53 -16.62
N VAL A 12 16.46 -6.57 -17.93
CA VAL A 12 15.64 -7.64 -18.53
C VAL A 12 16.29 -9.01 -18.32
N ASN A 13 17.62 -9.12 -18.59
CA ASN A 13 18.32 -10.39 -18.45
C ASN A 13 18.47 -10.85 -17.01
N GLN A 14 18.66 -9.92 -16.06
CA GLN A 14 18.91 -10.22 -14.64
C GLN A 14 17.62 -10.43 -13.85
N PHE A 15 16.57 -9.66 -14.13
CA PHE A 15 15.35 -9.61 -13.31
C PHE A 15 14.07 -9.89 -14.11
N GLY A 16 14.16 -10.07 -15.42
CA GLY A 16 12.96 -10.20 -16.27
C GLY A 16 12.14 -8.90 -16.35
N GLU A 17 12.76 -7.73 -16.08
CA GLU A 17 12.05 -6.47 -15.95
C GLU A 17 11.53 -5.97 -17.30
N VAL A 18 10.23 -6.12 -17.51
CA VAL A 18 9.49 -5.54 -18.64
C VAL A 18 8.25 -4.86 -18.09
N TYR A 19 8.10 -3.58 -18.36
CA TYR A 19 6.93 -2.84 -17.89
C TYR A 19 5.72 -3.11 -18.76
N THR A 20 4.57 -3.33 -18.12
CA THR A 20 3.30 -3.47 -18.82
C THR A 20 2.85 -2.11 -19.35
N PRO A 21 2.55 -1.97 -20.66
CA PRO A 21 2.05 -0.73 -21.23
C PRO A 21 0.75 -0.29 -20.58
N GLU A 22 0.51 1.03 -20.53
CA GLU A 22 -0.65 1.61 -19.85
C GLU A 22 -2.00 1.14 -20.41
N ASN A 23 -2.10 0.96 -21.73
CA ASN A 23 -3.31 0.43 -22.36
C ASN A 23 -3.61 -0.99 -21.88
N ILE A 24 -2.59 -1.86 -21.79
CA ILE A 24 -2.74 -3.23 -21.30
C ILE A 24 -3.11 -3.25 -19.81
N VAL A 25 -2.48 -2.37 -19.00
CA VAL A 25 -2.85 -2.20 -17.58
C VAL A 25 -4.33 -1.86 -17.45
N ASN A 26 -4.84 -0.93 -18.25
CA ASN A 26 -6.26 -0.55 -18.23
C ASN A 26 -7.17 -1.71 -18.64
N GLU A 27 -6.85 -2.43 -19.72
CA GLU A 27 -7.60 -3.61 -20.17
C GLU A 27 -7.65 -4.70 -19.09
N MET A 28 -6.53 -4.98 -18.42
CA MET A 28 -6.48 -5.95 -17.33
C MET A 28 -7.31 -5.52 -16.12
N LEU A 29 -7.24 -4.24 -15.74
CA LEU A 29 -8.05 -3.70 -14.64
C LEU A 29 -9.55 -3.63 -14.98
N ASP A 30 -9.90 -3.58 -16.26
CA ASP A 30 -11.31 -3.62 -16.70
C ASP A 30 -11.92 -5.01 -16.50
N LEU A 31 -11.11 -6.08 -16.47
CA LEU A 31 -11.58 -7.43 -16.12
C LEU A 31 -12.07 -7.52 -14.65
N VAL A 32 -11.55 -6.65 -13.80
CA VAL A 32 -11.93 -6.53 -12.38
C VAL A 32 -12.46 -5.13 -12.07
N LYS A 33 -13.25 -4.57 -13.00
CA LYS A 33 -13.67 -3.18 -12.95
C LYS A 33 -14.36 -2.81 -11.65
N ASP A 34 -15.29 -3.64 -11.19
CA ASP A 34 -16.06 -3.39 -9.96
C ASP A 34 -15.15 -3.26 -8.74
N GLU A 35 -14.08 -4.07 -8.67
CA GLU A 35 -13.11 -3.99 -7.57
C GLU A 35 -12.11 -2.84 -7.75
N SER A 36 -11.67 -2.55 -9.00
CA SER A 36 -10.67 -1.51 -9.25
C SER A 36 -11.18 -0.08 -9.00
N TYR A 37 -12.50 0.15 -9.09
CA TYR A 37 -13.14 1.41 -8.75
C TYR A 37 -13.65 1.47 -7.29
N LYS A 38 -13.71 0.35 -6.58
CA LYS A 38 -14.14 0.31 -5.19
C LYS A 38 -13.00 0.76 -4.27
N ILE A 39 -13.26 1.80 -3.48
CA ILE A 39 -12.26 2.48 -2.65
C ILE A 39 -11.57 1.52 -1.68
N GLU A 40 -12.35 0.65 -1.03
CA GLU A 40 -11.89 -0.26 0.01
C GLU A 40 -11.26 -1.56 -0.50
N SER A 41 -11.45 -1.91 -1.78
CA SER A 41 -10.92 -3.17 -2.32
C SER A 41 -9.41 -3.21 -2.26
N THR A 42 -8.88 -4.28 -1.68
CA THR A 42 -7.44 -4.47 -1.48
C THR A 42 -6.78 -5.03 -2.74
N PHE A 43 -5.67 -4.43 -3.14
CA PHE A 43 -4.82 -4.89 -4.23
C PHE A 43 -3.41 -5.16 -3.73
N LEU A 44 -2.86 -6.31 -4.14
CA LEU A 44 -1.46 -6.66 -3.91
C LEU A 44 -0.79 -6.93 -5.27
N GLU A 45 0.27 -6.19 -5.57
CA GLU A 45 1.12 -6.40 -6.73
C GLU A 45 2.47 -6.98 -6.26
N PRO A 46 2.72 -8.29 -6.44
CA PRO A 46 3.91 -8.94 -5.88
C PRO A 46 5.19 -8.71 -6.70
N SER A 47 5.09 -8.03 -7.85
CA SER A 47 6.22 -7.62 -8.70
C SER A 47 5.86 -6.32 -9.41
N CYS A 48 5.80 -5.22 -8.64
CA CYS A 48 5.12 -4.01 -9.08
C CYS A 48 5.88 -3.19 -10.13
N GLY A 49 7.13 -3.50 -10.39
CA GLY A 49 7.97 -2.68 -11.26
C GLY A 49 7.96 -1.21 -10.81
N ASN A 50 7.86 -0.29 -11.75
CA ASN A 50 7.75 1.13 -11.48
C ASN A 50 6.34 1.60 -11.05
N GLY A 51 5.41 0.66 -10.80
CA GLY A 51 4.08 0.93 -10.26
C GLY A 51 3.00 1.27 -11.29
N ASN A 52 3.07 0.79 -12.53
CA ASN A 52 2.06 1.08 -13.56
C ASN A 52 0.64 0.66 -13.11
N PHE A 53 0.48 -0.56 -12.58
CA PHE A 53 -0.80 -1.02 -12.03
C PHE A 53 -1.24 -0.20 -10.81
N LEU A 54 -0.32 0.07 -9.89
CA LEU A 54 -0.62 0.80 -8.65
C LEU A 54 -1.15 2.20 -8.93
N VAL A 55 -0.55 2.90 -9.89
CA VAL A 55 -0.97 4.23 -10.33
C VAL A 55 -2.39 4.19 -10.87
N LYS A 56 -2.71 3.25 -11.78
CA LYS A 56 -4.05 3.14 -12.36
C LYS A 56 -5.12 2.71 -11.35
N ILE A 57 -4.78 1.81 -10.44
CA ILE A 57 -5.68 1.42 -9.33
C ILE A 57 -5.98 2.65 -8.47
N LEU A 58 -4.96 3.42 -8.08
CA LEU A 58 -5.15 4.61 -7.26
C LEU A 58 -5.97 5.67 -7.99
N GLU A 59 -5.71 5.94 -9.27
CA GLU A 59 -6.48 6.87 -10.09
C GLU A 59 -7.97 6.49 -10.12
N ARG A 60 -8.32 5.23 -10.36
CA ARG A 60 -9.69 4.72 -10.37
C ARG A 60 -10.40 4.90 -9.02
N LYS A 61 -9.70 4.58 -7.92
CA LYS A 61 -10.23 4.76 -6.56
C LYS A 61 -10.49 6.23 -6.24
N LEU A 62 -9.54 7.11 -6.58
CA LEU A 62 -9.67 8.55 -6.35
C LEU A 62 -10.72 9.19 -7.26
N GLU A 63 -10.92 8.68 -8.49
CA GLU A 63 -12.04 9.06 -9.34
C GLU A 63 -13.39 8.76 -8.65
N THR A 64 -13.53 7.57 -8.06
CA THR A 64 -14.73 7.23 -7.28
C THR A 64 -14.87 8.14 -6.05
N ALA A 65 -13.79 8.33 -5.29
CA ALA A 65 -13.79 9.21 -4.12
C ALA A 65 -14.15 10.66 -4.49
N SER A 66 -13.74 11.14 -5.66
CA SER A 66 -14.03 12.50 -6.13
C SER A 66 -15.51 12.79 -6.35
N LYS A 67 -16.33 11.75 -6.53
CA LYS A 67 -17.79 11.86 -6.71
C LYS A 67 -18.54 11.99 -5.38
N LEU A 68 -17.82 11.79 -4.25
CA LEU A 68 -18.37 11.88 -2.90
C LEU A 68 -18.21 13.27 -2.29
N ASP A 69 -18.76 13.45 -1.06
CA ASP A 69 -18.70 14.73 -0.36
C ASP A 69 -17.24 15.16 -0.08
N MET A 70 -16.98 16.46 -0.30
CA MET A 70 -15.66 17.06 -0.02
C MET A 70 -15.26 16.95 1.45
N GLN A 71 -16.21 16.96 2.39
CA GLN A 71 -15.93 16.87 3.83
C GLN A 71 -15.28 15.54 4.23
N VAL A 72 -15.56 14.47 3.48
CA VAL A 72 -15.03 13.12 3.74
C VAL A 72 -13.94 12.70 2.75
N TYR A 73 -13.62 13.54 1.75
CA TYR A 73 -12.68 13.20 0.68
C TYR A 73 -11.30 12.79 1.22
N ALA A 74 -10.76 13.51 2.20
CA ALA A 74 -9.47 13.17 2.82
C ALA A 74 -9.45 11.76 3.41
N ARG A 75 -10.56 11.29 4.01
CA ARG A 75 -10.70 9.92 4.52
C ARG A 75 -10.70 8.90 3.39
N TYR A 76 -11.36 9.18 2.27
CA TYR A 76 -11.38 8.28 1.12
C TYR A 76 -10.03 8.21 0.41
N VAL A 77 -9.28 9.33 0.35
CA VAL A 77 -7.87 9.31 -0.09
C VAL A 77 -7.04 8.39 0.81
N PHE A 78 -7.20 8.52 2.14
CA PHE A 78 -6.53 7.67 3.11
C PHE A 78 -6.86 6.18 2.87
N VAL A 79 -8.15 5.82 2.77
CA VAL A 79 -8.58 4.42 2.53
C VAL A 79 -8.06 3.90 1.20
N SER A 80 -8.09 4.71 0.14
CA SER A 80 -7.55 4.32 -1.17
C SER A 80 -6.07 3.93 -1.09
N VAL A 81 -5.27 4.68 -0.33
CA VAL A 81 -3.83 4.43 -0.19
C VAL A 81 -3.56 3.23 0.72
N THR A 82 -4.32 3.07 1.83
CA THR A 82 -4.15 1.93 2.74
C THR A 82 -4.54 0.58 2.13
N SER A 83 -5.32 0.58 1.05
CA SER A 83 -5.78 -0.63 0.36
C SER A 83 -4.86 -1.09 -0.78
N ILE A 84 -3.72 -0.42 -1.00
CA ILE A 84 -2.75 -0.75 -2.06
C ILE A 84 -1.47 -1.28 -1.42
N TYR A 85 -1.05 -2.47 -1.86
CA TYR A 85 0.17 -3.15 -1.42
C TYR A 85 1.01 -3.54 -2.61
N ALA A 86 2.33 -3.49 -2.46
CA ALA A 86 3.24 -3.94 -3.50
C ALA A 86 4.57 -4.43 -2.94
N ILE A 87 5.19 -5.32 -3.70
CA ILE A 87 6.53 -5.82 -3.44
C ILE A 87 7.32 -5.75 -4.74
N ASP A 88 8.58 -5.39 -4.67
CA ASP A 88 9.52 -5.52 -5.80
C ASP A 88 10.93 -5.76 -5.28
N ILE A 89 11.68 -6.60 -6.00
CA ILE A 89 13.06 -6.94 -5.64
C ILE A 89 14.05 -5.81 -6.00
N ILE A 90 13.63 -4.87 -6.85
CA ILE A 90 14.47 -3.77 -7.33
C ILE A 90 14.15 -2.49 -6.54
N LYS A 91 15.10 -2.03 -5.73
CA LYS A 91 14.95 -0.85 -4.86
C LYS A 91 14.52 0.42 -5.63
N ASP A 92 15.04 0.60 -6.82
CA ASP A 92 14.75 1.75 -7.66
C ASP A 92 13.29 1.77 -8.12
N ASN A 93 12.70 0.61 -8.40
CA ASN A 93 11.29 0.46 -8.72
C ASN A 93 10.39 0.88 -7.57
N ILE A 94 10.70 0.42 -6.36
CA ILE A 94 9.97 0.79 -5.14
C ILE A 94 9.96 2.31 -4.95
N ARG A 95 11.11 2.98 -5.12
CA ARG A 95 11.19 4.43 -5.02
C ARG A 95 10.30 5.10 -6.06
N GLN A 96 10.42 4.71 -7.34
CA GLN A 96 9.62 5.28 -8.42
C GLN A 96 8.12 5.05 -8.24
N ALA A 97 7.71 3.85 -7.81
CA ALA A 97 6.31 3.55 -7.54
C ALA A 97 5.75 4.48 -6.45
N LYS A 98 6.47 4.68 -5.35
CA LYS A 98 6.07 5.59 -4.27
C LYS A 98 5.97 7.05 -4.74
N ASP A 99 6.97 7.53 -5.48
CA ASP A 99 7.00 8.89 -5.99
C ASP A 99 5.81 9.15 -6.93
N ARG A 100 5.53 8.23 -7.84
CA ARG A 100 4.39 8.31 -8.78
C ARG A 100 3.05 8.29 -8.05
N LEU A 101 2.88 7.44 -7.03
CA LEU A 101 1.66 7.40 -6.22
C LEU A 101 1.44 8.73 -5.47
N LEU A 102 2.51 9.31 -4.90
CA LEU A 102 2.44 10.62 -4.26
C LEU A 102 2.07 11.75 -5.23
N GLU A 103 2.55 11.68 -6.47
CA GLU A 103 2.18 12.62 -7.52
C GLU A 103 0.69 12.54 -7.86
N VAL A 104 0.15 11.33 -8.03
CA VAL A 104 -1.29 11.09 -8.23
C VAL A 104 -2.10 11.67 -7.07
N ILE A 105 -1.73 11.38 -5.82
CA ILE A 105 -2.41 11.91 -4.64
C ILE A 105 -2.46 13.44 -4.65
N ARG A 106 -1.33 14.09 -4.88
CA ARG A 106 -1.25 15.56 -4.90
C ARG A 106 -2.10 16.16 -6.00
N ARG A 107 -2.03 15.59 -7.20
CA ARG A 107 -2.79 16.04 -8.36
C ARG A 107 -4.30 15.93 -8.11
N GLU A 108 -4.78 14.75 -7.76
CA GLU A 108 -6.21 14.48 -7.58
C GLU A 108 -6.78 15.25 -6.37
N TYR A 109 -6.01 15.38 -5.29
CA TYR A 109 -6.41 16.17 -4.14
C TYR A 109 -6.55 17.65 -4.49
N SER A 110 -5.59 18.21 -5.23
CA SER A 110 -5.64 19.61 -5.67
C SER A 110 -6.80 19.88 -6.62
N ILE A 111 -7.09 18.96 -7.53
CA ILE A 111 -8.24 19.06 -8.46
C ILE A 111 -9.56 19.09 -7.68
N LYS A 112 -9.73 18.15 -6.72
CA LYS A 112 -10.99 18.03 -5.98
C LYS A 112 -11.19 19.11 -4.94
N MET A 113 -10.13 19.46 -4.20
CA MET A 113 -10.22 20.33 -3.02
C MET A 113 -9.84 21.79 -3.30
N GLY A 114 -9.25 22.09 -4.48
CA GLY A 114 -8.76 23.44 -4.81
C GLY A 114 -7.56 23.89 -3.97
N THR A 115 -6.92 22.98 -3.23
CA THR A 115 -5.79 23.27 -2.34
C THR A 115 -4.81 22.11 -2.29
N VAL A 116 -3.64 22.34 -1.70
CA VAL A 116 -2.63 21.27 -1.50
C VAL A 116 -3.06 20.30 -0.40
N VAL A 117 -2.52 19.08 -0.45
CA VAL A 117 -2.73 18.10 0.63
C VAL A 117 -2.19 18.65 1.95
N PRO A 118 -2.98 18.68 3.03
CA PRO A 118 -2.50 19.11 4.36
C PRO A 118 -1.26 18.32 4.78
N GLU A 119 -0.29 19.01 5.40
CA GLU A 119 1.03 18.40 5.71
C GLU A 119 0.91 17.17 6.62
N SER A 120 0.03 17.19 7.62
CA SER A 120 -0.21 16.04 8.50
C SER A 120 -0.73 14.82 7.72
N LEU A 121 -1.73 15.03 6.85
CA LEU A 121 -2.24 13.98 5.97
C LEU A 121 -1.17 13.47 5.02
N LEU A 122 -0.41 14.36 4.37
CA LEU A 122 0.66 13.98 3.45
C LEU A 122 1.73 13.12 4.15
N ARG A 123 2.13 13.47 5.38
CA ARG A 123 3.06 12.67 6.19
C ARG A 123 2.49 11.28 6.50
N SER A 124 1.20 11.20 6.85
CA SER A 124 0.52 9.93 7.08
C SER A 124 0.47 9.06 5.82
N LEU A 125 0.13 9.64 4.66
CA LEU A 125 0.08 8.92 3.39
C LEU A 125 1.47 8.43 2.96
N LYS A 126 2.52 9.23 3.13
CA LYS A 126 3.91 8.79 2.90
C LYS A 126 4.28 7.61 3.80
N PHE A 127 3.95 7.68 5.09
CA PHE A 127 4.21 6.59 6.04
C PHE A 127 3.49 5.29 5.62
N ILE A 128 2.24 5.38 5.14
CA ILE A 128 1.49 4.22 4.64
C ILE A 128 2.17 3.65 3.39
N LEU A 129 2.56 4.49 2.42
CA LEU A 129 3.27 4.04 1.23
C LEU A 129 4.60 3.38 1.59
N ASP A 130 5.33 3.90 2.60
CA ASP A 130 6.57 3.29 3.08
C ASP A 130 6.35 1.94 3.75
N THR A 131 5.18 1.75 4.36
CA THR A 131 4.78 0.49 5.00
C THR A 131 4.30 -0.55 3.98
N ASN A 132 3.48 -0.13 3.01
CA ASN A 132 2.78 -1.04 2.11
C ASN A 132 3.55 -1.37 0.82
N ILE A 133 4.47 -0.49 0.37
CA ILE A 133 5.25 -0.67 -0.85
C ILE A 133 6.67 -1.12 -0.45
N ILE A 134 6.93 -2.41 -0.54
CA ILE A 134 8.00 -3.10 0.15
C ILE A 134 9.12 -3.50 -0.82
N TRP A 135 10.35 -3.13 -0.49
CA TRP A 135 11.53 -3.66 -1.16
C TRP A 135 11.81 -5.07 -0.63
N GLY A 136 11.49 -6.08 -1.41
CA GLY A 136 11.52 -7.47 -0.97
C GLY A 136 11.45 -8.47 -2.11
N ASP A 137 11.70 -9.72 -1.77
CA ASP A 137 11.45 -10.89 -2.59
C ASP A 137 10.12 -11.51 -2.18
N SER A 138 9.11 -11.39 -3.02
CA SER A 138 7.76 -11.91 -2.76
C SER A 138 7.69 -13.45 -2.77
N ILE A 139 8.60 -14.13 -3.46
CA ILE A 139 8.66 -15.59 -3.50
C ILE A 139 9.27 -16.12 -2.21
N ALA A 140 10.41 -15.55 -1.79
CA ALA A 140 11.07 -15.91 -0.55
C ALA A 140 10.35 -15.34 0.69
N GLY A 141 9.50 -14.32 0.51
CA GLY A 141 8.81 -13.62 1.60
C GLY A 141 9.75 -12.80 2.49
N ILE A 142 10.86 -12.30 1.94
CA ILE A 142 11.96 -11.66 2.68
C ILE A 142 12.19 -10.24 2.17
N ARG A 143 12.36 -9.30 3.10
CA ARG A 143 12.76 -7.91 2.83
C ARG A 143 14.23 -7.85 2.42
N GLN A 144 14.53 -7.01 1.42
CA GLN A 144 15.91 -6.80 0.94
C GLN A 144 16.70 -5.78 1.76
N ASP A 145 16.03 -5.00 2.61
CA ASP A 145 16.70 -3.97 3.42
C ASP A 145 17.31 -4.53 4.74
N ASN A 146 16.72 -5.58 5.31
CA ASN A 146 17.12 -6.09 6.62
C ASN A 146 17.11 -7.63 6.74
N GLY A 147 16.69 -8.36 5.68
CA GLY A 147 16.64 -9.83 5.67
C GLY A 147 15.51 -10.43 6.52
N GLN A 148 14.65 -9.62 7.11
CA GLN A 148 13.51 -10.10 7.89
C GLN A 148 12.35 -10.54 7.00
N GLY A 149 11.42 -11.32 7.55
CA GLY A 149 10.17 -11.68 6.87
C GLY A 149 9.36 -10.44 6.46
N ILE A 150 8.71 -10.52 5.31
CA ILE A 150 7.78 -9.48 4.88
C ILE A 150 6.55 -9.50 5.79
N VAL A 151 6.14 -8.32 6.22
CA VAL A 151 4.96 -8.08 7.06
C VAL A 151 3.99 -7.19 6.29
N ILE A 152 2.72 -7.55 6.30
CA ILE A 152 1.63 -6.80 5.68
C ILE A 152 0.81 -6.12 6.76
N ALA A 153 0.66 -4.81 6.65
CA ALA A 153 -0.14 -4.02 7.56
C ALA A 153 -1.61 -4.06 7.15
N GLU A 154 -2.50 -4.49 8.03
CA GLU A 154 -3.93 -4.26 7.90
C GLU A 154 -4.28 -2.90 8.51
N TRP A 155 -4.99 -2.07 7.74
CA TRP A 155 -5.45 -0.76 8.15
C TRP A 155 -6.97 -0.73 8.21
N LYS A 156 -7.52 -0.33 9.33
CA LYS A 156 -8.97 -0.19 9.49
C LYS A 156 -9.28 1.21 9.99
N LEU A 157 -10.07 1.96 9.22
CA LEU A 157 -10.53 3.29 9.58
C LEU A 157 -11.96 3.21 10.14
N ALA A 158 -12.17 3.74 11.36
CA ALA A 158 -13.47 3.89 11.98
C ALA A 158 -13.66 5.36 12.42
N GLY A 159 -14.50 6.09 11.71
CA GLY A 159 -14.55 7.56 11.82
C GLY A 159 -13.21 8.18 11.41
N ASP A 160 -12.53 8.85 12.33
CA ASP A 160 -11.18 9.41 12.14
C ASP A 160 -10.08 8.56 12.79
N THR A 161 -10.45 7.44 13.43
CA THR A 161 -9.51 6.58 14.16
C THR A 161 -9.05 5.43 13.29
N VAL A 162 -7.73 5.24 13.22
CA VAL A 162 -7.07 4.13 12.53
C VAL A 162 -6.65 3.07 13.53
N TYR A 163 -6.95 1.84 13.19
CA TYR A 163 -6.45 0.63 13.83
C TYR A 163 -5.49 -0.06 12.87
N ARG A 164 -4.33 -0.50 13.37
CA ARG A 164 -3.34 -1.22 12.57
C ARG A 164 -2.97 -2.53 13.25
N LYS A 165 -2.92 -3.60 12.43
CA LYS A 165 -2.30 -4.90 12.78
C LYS A 165 -1.37 -5.30 11.66
N ASP A 166 -0.24 -5.84 12.02
CA ASP A 166 0.73 -6.38 11.08
C ASP A 166 0.68 -7.90 11.10
N TYR A 167 0.69 -8.51 9.91
CA TYR A 167 0.60 -9.95 9.71
C TYR A 167 1.81 -10.47 8.94
N SER A 168 2.25 -11.67 9.25
CA SER A 168 3.26 -12.38 8.46
C SER A 168 2.75 -12.64 7.04
N PHE A 169 3.47 -12.14 6.03
CA PHE A 169 3.13 -12.36 4.62
C PHE A 169 3.10 -13.83 4.25
N ILE A 170 4.09 -14.62 4.68
CA ILE A 170 4.16 -16.05 4.42
C ILE A 170 2.96 -16.79 5.02
N SER A 171 2.52 -16.42 6.24
CA SER A 171 1.37 -17.05 6.86
C SER A 171 0.08 -16.78 6.08
N LEU A 172 -0.09 -15.57 5.53
CA LEU A 172 -1.21 -15.22 4.66
C LEU A 172 -1.21 -16.05 3.36
N CYS A 173 -0.04 -16.21 2.73
CA CYS A 173 0.11 -16.96 1.48
C CYS A 173 -0.15 -18.47 1.66
N ASN A 174 0.31 -19.06 2.74
CA ASN A 174 0.27 -20.51 2.98
C ASN A 174 -1.06 -21.00 3.58
N ARG A 175 -2.03 -20.13 3.83
CA ARG A 175 -3.33 -20.46 4.46
C ARG A 175 -3.19 -21.17 5.83
N LEU A 176 -2.06 -20.98 6.50
CA LEU A 176 -1.75 -21.57 7.83
C LEU A 176 -2.42 -20.82 8.99
N GLY A 177 -3.36 -19.94 8.68
CA GLY A 177 -3.94 -19.00 9.63
C GLY A 177 -3.19 -17.66 9.63
N CYS A 178 -3.89 -16.58 9.99
CA CYS A 178 -3.30 -15.25 10.03
C CYS A 178 -2.51 -15.09 11.33
N VAL A 179 -1.17 -15.08 11.24
CA VAL A 179 -0.30 -14.81 12.39
C VAL A 179 -0.13 -13.31 12.54
N VAL A 180 -0.65 -12.76 13.65
CA VAL A 180 -0.46 -11.34 14.01
C VAL A 180 0.95 -11.18 14.59
N GLU A 181 1.77 -10.38 13.92
CA GLU A 181 3.14 -10.06 14.35
C GLU A 181 3.17 -8.89 15.34
N GLN A 182 2.31 -7.88 15.11
CA GLN A 182 2.26 -6.68 15.92
C GLN A 182 0.88 -6.03 15.87
N GLU A 183 0.41 -5.53 17.02
CA GLU A 183 -0.73 -4.59 17.11
C GLU A 183 -0.22 -3.18 17.48
N TYR A 184 -0.99 -2.17 17.11
CA TYR A 184 -0.67 -0.76 17.35
C TYR A 184 -1.76 -0.06 18.12
N GLU A 185 -1.39 1.02 18.82
CA GLU A 185 -2.34 1.90 19.50
C GLU A 185 -3.20 2.63 18.46
N PRO A 186 -4.52 2.78 18.69
CA PRO A 186 -5.37 3.57 17.81
C PRO A 186 -4.90 5.01 17.72
N ILE A 187 -4.99 5.61 16.51
CA ILE A 187 -4.52 6.98 16.27
C ILE A 187 -5.42 7.68 15.23
N ASN A 188 -5.41 9.01 15.19
CA ASN A 188 -6.07 9.77 14.13
C ASN A 188 -5.39 9.53 12.77
N PHE A 189 -6.18 9.42 11.69
CA PHE A 189 -5.66 9.12 10.35
C PHE A 189 -4.67 10.18 9.81
N ASN A 190 -4.76 11.41 10.28
CA ASN A 190 -3.80 12.48 9.94
C ASN A 190 -2.46 12.37 10.70
N GLU A 191 -2.34 11.45 11.65
CA GLU A 191 -1.18 11.32 12.54
C GLU A 191 -0.54 9.92 12.53
N VAL A 192 -0.90 9.09 11.56
CA VAL A 192 -0.45 7.68 11.48
C VAL A 192 1.07 7.53 11.48
N TYR A 193 1.81 8.54 11.02
CA TYR A 193 3.28 8.58 11.11
C TYR A 193 3.83 8.60 12.56
N ASN A 194 2.98 8.86 13.56
CA ASN A 194 3.30 8.81 14.99
C ASN A 194 2.78 7.54 15.68
N ILE A 195 2.23 6.57 14.94
CA ILE A 195 1.60 5.37 15.51
C ILE A 195 2.58 4.59 16.37
N LYS A 196 2.13 4.17 17.56
CA LYS A 196 2.94 3.42 18.53
C LYS A 196 2.54 1.96 18.57
N LYS A 197 3.53 1.07 18.69
CA LYS A 197 3.29 -0.34 18.95
C LYS A 197 2.62 -0.52 20.30
N LYS A 198 1.59 -1.37 20.37
CA LYS A 198 1.11 -1.85 21.66
C LYS A 198 2.21 -2.65 22.32
N LYS A 199 2.44 -2.41 23.61
CA LYS A 199 3.29 -3.28 24.41
C LYS A 199 2.63 -4.65 24.43
N SER A 200 3.39 -5.71 24.19
CA SER A 200 2.91 -7.04 24.52
C SER A 200 2.60 -7.03 26.01
N SER A 201 1.32 -7.19 26.39
CA SER A 201 1.00 -7.57 27.76
C SER A 201 1.73 -8.88 27.99
N ASP A 202 2.60 -8.94 28.98
CA ASP A 202 3.14 -10.19 29.47
C ASP A 202 1.94 -11.13 29.61
N LYS A 203 1.95 -12.23 28.87
CA LYS A 203 1.05 -13.32 29.15
C LYS A 203 1.43 -13.78 30.55
N LEU A 204 0.73 -13.32 31.56
CA LEU A 204 0.67 -13.96 32.85
C LEU A 204 0.24 -15.41 32.54
N PHE A 205 1.22 -16.31 32.58
CA PHE A 205 0.91 -17.73 32.74
C PHE A 205 0.21 -17.82 34.08
N GLU A 206 -1.12 -17.90 34.07
CA GLU A 206 -1.84 -18.48 35.20
C GLU A 206 -1.38 -19.94 35.22
N GLU A 207 -0.45 -20.25 36.12
CA GLU A 207 -0.20 -21.62 36.58
C GLU A 207 -1.51 -22.12 37.18
N PHE A 208 -2.20 -22.99 36.44
CA PHE A 208 -3.22 -23.81 37.02
C PHE A 208 -2.52 -24.89 37.84
N ASP A 209 -2.39 -24.66 39.13
CA ASP A 209 -2.11 -25.72 40.11
C ASP A 209 -3.26 -26.71 40.09
N PHE A 210 -2.96 -27.98 39.78
CA PHE A 210 -3.84 -29.14 39.96
C PHE A 210 -3.59 -29.76 41.32
#